data_fe61b775e03a5d90fd57b1849fb9a83f
#
_entry.id   fe61b775e03a5d90fd57b1849fb9a83f
#
_cell.length_a   1.000
_cell.length_b   1.000
_cell.length_c   1.000
_cell.angle_alpha   90.00
_cell.angle_beta   90.00
_cell.angle_gamma   90.00
#
_symmetry.space_group_name_H-M   'P 1'
#
loop_
_entity.id
_entity.type
_entity.pdbx_description
1 polymer ?
#
loop_
_entity_poly.entity_id
_entity_poly.type
_entity_poly.pdbx_seq_one_letter_code
_entity_poly.pdbx_strand_id
1 'polypeptide(L)'
;MKHALKGFVLLLVALAVVRLAVMVVAPVFDPSEGRYAAICANMAESGDFLVPRFIHNRVFQSFDGKPPLLFQLGGTFCTILGRREIAVRLPSFLAALGLLGLLFLVLRRLRDAAAARVAVLVCATSVAFYATAGFCMTDLLLTFCVGGALLLECVFHQKPEKWVSRAVFALLGLGMLVKGPVALVLFGLPVFLDACANRRFALLARHDWIGGPLVFLLLAAPWYVLMEQQTPGFLKYFFLHENLLRFLIHDYGDKYGAGRETFRGMALVWAVVVTLPWTPLLFLRRGGLRLRDRAPTTLFSWGIVAITGFWCLTSRVPLAYLLPVVPLFAARLALQDLPPWTARAAPAAVGICIVALVGTIAATSLGSDKMPGWRFRVLRAADPTRGVFFQGKKCPPYSAEFYFGPRLHLVRQPGDRLFIRKDHRWKEVTP
;
A
#
# COMPACT_ATOMS: atom_id res chain seq x y z
N MET A 1 -25.70 -9.29 -22.91
CA MET A 1 -25.47 -8.73 -21.55
C MET A 1 -25.00 -9.77 -20.54
N LYS A 2 -25.69 -10.92 -20.38
CA LYS A 2 -25.33 -12.00 -19.44
C LYS A 2 -23.93 -12.59 -19.68
N HIS A 3 -23.51 -12.84 -20.93
CA HIS A 3 -22.18 -13.36 -21.29
C HIS A 3 -21.05 -12.39 -20.91
N ALA A 4 -21.22 -11.09 -21.18
CA ALA A 4 -20.23 -10.07 -20.82
C ALA A 4 -20.03 -9.94 -19.29
N LEU A 5 -21.12 -10.10 -18.51
CA LEU A 5 -21.03 -10.11 -17.05
C LEU A 5 -20.31 -11.37 -16.54
N LYS A 6 -20.63 -12.55 -17.09
CA LYS A 6 -19.92 -13.79 -16.74
C LYS A 6 -18.43 -13.70 -17.01
N GLY A 7 -18.03 -13.20 -18.20
CA GLY A 7 -16.62 -12.99 -18.55
C GLY A 7 -15.90 -12.04 -17.61
N PHE A 8 -16.53 -10.92 -17.23
CA PHE A 8 -16.00 -9.96 -16.26
C PHE A 8 -15.74 -10.60 -14.89
N VAL A 9 -16.73 -11.33 -14.36
CA VAL A 9 -16.60 -12.01 -13.06
C VAL A 9 -15.49 -13.07 -13.11
N LEU A 10 -15.47 -13.89 -14.17
CA LEU A 10 -14.42 -14.92 -14.33
C LEU A 10 -13.01 -14.32 -14.37
N LEU A 11 -12.81 -13.20 -15.06
CA LEU A 11 -11.51 -12.51 -15.08
C LEU A 11 -11.08 -12.02 -13.69
N LEU A 12 -12.00 -11.42 -12.93
CA LEU A 12 -11.69 -10.96 -11.57
C LEU A 12 -11.42 -12.12 -10.62
N VAL A 13 -12.17 -13.20 -10.72
CA VAL A 13 -11.95 -14.43 -9.93
C VAL A 13 -10.58 -15.03 -10.28
N ALA A 14 -10.25 -15.14 -11.55
CA ALA A 14 -8.95 -15.65 -11.98
C ALA A 14 -7.78 -14.80 -11.41
N LEU A 15 -7.88 -13.47 -11.49
CA LEU A 15 -6.89 -12.57 -10.89
C LEU A 15 -6.78 -12.77 -9.38
N ALA A 16 -7.90 -12.88 -8.68
CA ALA A 16 -7.92 -13.07 -7.23
C ALA A 16 -7.30 -14.43 -6.83
N VAL A 17 -7.66 -15.52 -7.53
CA VAL A 17 -7.14 -16.86 -7.27
C VAL A 17 -5.63 -16.92 -7.50
N VAL A 18 -5.14 -16.40 -8.63
CA VAL A 18 -3.70 -16.35 -8.92
C VAL A 18 -2.98 -15.52 -7.87
N ARG A 19 -3.56 -14.37 -7.47
CA ARG A 19 -2.94 -13.53 -6.45
C ARG A 19 -2.87 -14.20 -5.09
N LEU A 20 -3.94 -14.86 -4.66
CA LEU A 20 -3.96 -15.65 -3.41
C LEU A 20 -2.94 -16.79 -3.43
N ALA A 21 -2.84 -17.55 -4.54
CA ALA A 21 -1.84 -18.59 -4.70
C ALA A 21 -0.41 -18.05 -4.51
N VAL A 22 -0.11 -16.90 -5.15
CA VAL A 22 1.18 -16.23 -5.00
C VAL A 22 1.44 -15.75 -3.58
N MET A 23 0.43 -15.23 -2.88
CA MET A 23 0.56 -14.81 -1.47
C MET A 23 0.95 -15.96 -0.55
N VAL A 24 0.52 -17.18 -0.87
CA VAL A 24 0.87 -18.40 -0.13
C VAL A 24 2.27 -18.89 -0.49
N VAL A 25 2.62 -18.88 -1.77
CA VAL A 25 3.85 -19.52 -2.26
C VAL A 25 5.08 -18.62 -2.14
N ALA A 26 4.96 -17.33 -2.47
CA ALA A 26 6.10 -16.42 -2.46
C ALA A 26 6.56 -16.09 -1.04
N PRO A 27 7.87 -16.11 -0.73
CA PRO A 27 8.38 -15.69 0.57
C PRO A 27 8.20 -14.19 0.77
N VAL A 28 8.40 -13.71 2.00
CA VAL A 28 8.47 -12.27 2.27
C VAL A 28 9.78 -11.68 1.73
N PHE A 29 9.73 -10.47 1.21
CA PHE A 29 10.83 -9.79 0.54
C PHE A 29 11.47 -8.73 1.44
N ASP A 30 12.80 -8.75 1.53
CA ASP A 30 13.56 -7.71 2.23
C ASP A 30 13.76 -6.47 1.33
N PRO A 31 13.96 -5.28 1.94
CA PRO A 31 13.94 -5.03 3.40
C PRO A 31 12.56 -4.70 3.96
N SER A 32 11.65 -4.10 3.17
CA SER A 32 10.45 -3.47 3.72
C SER A 32 9.36 -4.47 4.08
N GLU A 33 9.03 -5.42 3.18
CA GLU A 33 8.00 -6.41 3.48
C GLU A 33 8.44 -7.33 4.62
N GLY A 34 9.72 -7.78 4.63
CA GLY A 34 10.27 -8.61 5.70
C GLY A 34 10.15 -7.94 7.07
N ARG A 35 10.51 -6.65 7.16
CA ARG A 35 10.37 -5.86 8.38
C ARG A 35 8.91 -5.74 8.84
N TYR A 36 7.99 -5.41 7.95
CA TYR A 36 6.58 -5.24 8.30
C TYR A 36 5.93 -6.58 8.68
N ALA A 37 6.28 -7.65 7.99
CA ALA A 37 5.84 -8.99 8.32
C ALA A 37 6.35 -9.44 9.72
N ALA A 38 7.61 -9.12 10.05
CA ALA A 38 8.16 -9.38 11.37
C ALA A 38 7.40 -8.62 12.46
N ILE A 39 7.12 -7.34 12.27
CA ILE A 39 6.32 -6.53 13.21
C ILE A 39 4.93 -7.14 13.41
N CYS A 40 4.22 -7.51 12.34
CA CYS A 40 2.90 -8.16 12.43
C CYS A 40 2.96 -9.44 13.27
N ALA A 41 3.96 -10.28 13.00
CA ALA A 41 4.13 -11.54 13.71
C ALA A 41 4.50 -11.33 15.19
N ASN A 42 5.35 -10.35 15.49
CA ASN A 42 5.73 -10.00 16.85
C ASN A 42 4.54 -9.46 17.67
N MET A 43 3.66 -8.65 17.05
CA MET A 43 2.41 -8.23 17.69
C MET A 43 1.53 -9.42 18.07
N ALA A 44 1.37 -10.38 17.16
CA ALA A 44 0.57 -11.59 17.43
C ALA A 44 1.16 -12.46 18.56
N GLU A 45 2.49 -12.58 18.61
CA GLU A 45 3.18 -13.40 19.62
C GLU A 45 3.22 -12.74 20.99
N SER A 46 3.43 -11.42 21.03
CA SER A 46 3.48 -10.67 22.29
C SER A 46 2.10 -10.33 22.86
N GLY A 47 1.06 -10.31 22.01
CA GLY A 47 -0.26 -9.76 22.37
C GLY A 47 -0.28 -8.22 22.48
N ASP A 48 0.86 -7.55 22.27
CA ASP A 48 0.95 -6.09 22.30
C ASP A 48 0.63 -5.51 20.90
N PHE A 49 -0.62 -5.09 20.71
CA PHE A 49 -1.09 -4.45 19.50
C PHE A 49 -0.95 -2.92 19.52
N LEU A 50 -0.38 -2.36 20.58
CA LEU A 50 -0.17 -0.92 20.70
C LEU A 50 1.16 -0.48 20.10
N VAL A 51 2.26 -1.12 20.50
CA VAL A 51 3.62 -0.72 20.11
C VAL A 51 4.19 -1.66 19.07
N PRO A 52 4.35 -1.22 17.81
CA PRO A 52 5.06 -2.00 16.80
C PRO A 52 6.52 -2.23 17.21
N ARG A 53 6.98 -3.48 17.30
CA ARG A 53 8.37 -3.80 17.65
C ARG A 53 9.01 -4.76 16.68
N PHE A 54 10.32 -4.62 16.51
CA PHE A 54 11.14 -5.47 15.65
C PHE A 54 12.63 -5.42 16.07
N ILE A 55 13.41 -6.36 15.55
CA ILE A 55 14.85 -6.36 15.75
C ILE A 55 15.52 -5.41 14.76
N HIS A 56 16.13 -4.34 15.28
CA HIS A 56 16.93 -3.41 14.50
C HIS A 56 18.27 -3.18 15.21
N ASN A 57 19.37 -3.25 14.44
CA ASN A 57 20.72 -3.18 15.00
C ASN A 57 20.96 -4.13 16.18
N ARG A 58 20.40 -5.35 16.08
CA ARG A 58 20.46 -6.41 17.12
C ARG A 58 19.79 -6.04 18.46
N VAL A 59 18.90 -5.06 18.44
CA VAL A 59 18.09 -4.68 19.60
C VAL A 59 16.62 -4.82 19.23
N PHE A 60 15.84 -5.47 20.10
CA PHE A 60 14.38 -5.50 19.98
C PHE A 60 13.82 -4.18 20.49
N GLN A 61 13.29 -3.36 19.58
CA GLN A 61 12.89 -1.99 19.88
C GLN A 61 11.61 -1.58 19.16
N SER A 62 11.02 -0.43 19.54
CA SER A 62 9.87 0.15 18.89
C SER A 62 10.19 0.57 17.45
N PHE A 63 9.20 0.45 16.58
CA PHE A 63 9.23 0.97 15.22
C PHE A 63 8.43 2.26 15.13
N ASP A 64 9.12 3.38 15.16
CA ASP A 64 8.51 4.72 15.18
C ASP A 64 8.27 5.28 13.76
N GLY A 65 8.60 4.51 12.72
CA GLY A 65 8.59 4.99 11.33
C GLY A 65 7.21 4.94 10.64
N LYS A 66 6.24 4.20 11.17
CA LYS A 66 4.88 4.10 10.61
C LYS A 66 3.85 3.86 11.70
N PRO A 67 2.61 4.38 11.51
CA PRO A 67 1.48 4.09 12.39
C PRO A 67 1.02 2.63 12.30
N PRO A 68 0.12 2.17 13.20
CA PRO A 68 -0.02 0.75 13.52
C PRO A 68 -0.94 -0.05 12.62
N LEU A 69 -1.84 0.56 11.83
CA LEU A 69 -3.01 -0.15 11.28
C LEU A 69 -2.65 -1.37 10.44
N LEU A 70 -1.61 -1.28 9.59
CA LEU A 70 -1.14 -2.46 8.84
C LEU A 70 -0.68 -3.57 9.79
N PHE A 71 0.07 -3.21 10.83
CA PHE A 71 0.68 -4.17 11.75
C PHE A 71 -0.37 -4.81 12.66
N GLN A 72 -1.36 -4.04 13.11
CA GLN A 72 -2.50 -4.53 13.89
C GLN A 72 -3.34 -5.52 13.07
N LEU A 73 -3.70 -5.15 11.84
CA LEU A 73 -4.45 -6.05 10.96
C LEU A 73 -3.66 -7.31 10.60
N GLY A 74 -2.39 -7.16 10.22
CA GLY A 74 -1.52 -8.28 9.93
C GLY A 74 -1.26 -9.16 11.16
N GLY A 75 -1.08 -8.57 12.33
CA GLY A 75 -0.97 -9.27 13.62
C GLY A 75 -2.22 -10.06 13.95
N THR A 76 -3.41 -9.46 13.79
CA THR A 76 -4.70 -10.16 13.97
C THR A 76 -4.81 -11.38 13.06
N PHE A 77 -4.44 -11.25 11.78
CA PHE A 77 -4.42 -12.43 10.90
C PHE A 77 -3.35 -13.46 11.29
N CYS A 78 -2.20 -13.01 11.82
CA CYS A 78 -1.19 -13.93 12.36
C CYS A 78 -1.67 -14.67 13.59
N THR A 79 -2.51 -14.07 14.45
CA THR A 79 -3.12 -14.74 15.60
C THR A 79 -4.04 -15.88 15.15
N ILE A 80 -4.78 -15.67 14.06
CA ILE A 80 -5.77 -16.64 13.54
C ILE A 80 -5.10 -17.73 12.67
N LEU A 81 -4.22 -17.33 11.76
CA LEU A 81 -3.64 -18.20 10.73
C LEU A 81 -2.21 -18.66 11.04
N GLY A 82 -1.65 -18.17 12.14
CA GLY A 82 -0.25 -18.36 12.47
C GLY A 82 0.69 -17.44 11.67
N ARG A 83 1.99 -17.52 11.98
CA ARG A 83 3.07 -16.77 11.30
C ARG A 83 3.28 -17.31 9.89
N ARG A 84 2.41 -16.87 8.96
CA ARG A 84 2.41 -17.28 7.54
C ARG A 84 2.40 -16.06 6.63
N GLU A 85 2.95 -16.20 5.44
CA GLU A 85 3.04 -15.13 4.45
C GLU A 85 1.66 -14.58 4.06
N ILE A 86 0.67 -15.46 3.89
CA ILE A 86 -0.70 -15.04 3.59
C ILE A 86 -1.29 -14.18 4.68
N ALA A 87 -1.04 -14.52 5.96
CA ALA A 87 -1.60 -13.79 7.11
C ALA A 87 -1.22 -12.31 7.08
N VAL A 88 0.08 -12.00 6.89
CA VAL A 88 0.57 -10.62 6.87
C VAL A 88 0.19 -9.86 5.60
N ARG A 89 -0.19 -10.55 4.53
CA ARG A 89 -0.56 -9.98 3.21
C ARG A 89 -2.06 -9.72 3.07
N LEU A 90 -2.90 -10.43 3.83
CA LEU A 90 -4.36 -10.29 3.77
C LEU A 90 -4.85 -8.85 3.96
N PRO A 91 -4.32 -8.00 4.84
CA PRO A 91 -4.76 -6.62 4.96
C PRO A 91 -4.71 -5.84 3.64
N SER A 92 -3.61 -5.96 2.90
CA SER A 92 -3.45 -5.30 1.59
C SER A 92 -4.39 -5.88 0.55
N PHE A 93 -4.59 -7.21 0.54
CA PHE A 93 -5.49 -7.86 -0.40
C PHE A 93 -6.96 -7.45 -0.16
N LEU A 94 -7.41 -7.43 1.09
CA LEU A 94 -8.76 -7.00 1.45
C LEU A 94 -8.98 -5.51 1.17
N ALA A 95 -7.99 -4.66 1.40
CA ALA A 95 -8.04 -3.25 1.03
C ALA A 95 -8.18 -3.07 -0.50
N ALA A 96 -7.49 -3.89 -1.31
CA ALA A 96 -7.65 -3.90 -2.76
C ALA A 96 -9.08 -4.26 -3.17
N LEU A 97 -9.63 -5.34 -2.61
CA LEU A 97 -11.01 -5.76 -2.89
C LEU A 97 -12.03 -4.70 -2.46
N GLY A 98 -11.84 -4.12 -1.27
CA GLY A 98 -12.70 -3.03 -0.77
C GLY A 98 -12.67 -1.80 -1.69
N LEU A 99 -11.48 -1.41 -2.17
CA LEU A 99 -11.34 -0.29 -3.11
C LEU A 99 -12.00 -0.59 -4.47
N LEU A 100 -11.83 -1.79 -5.02
CA LEU A 100 -12.48 -2.19 -6.27
C LEU A 100 -14.01 -2.21 -6.11
N GLY A 101 -14.51 -2.69 -4.98
CA GLY A 101 -15.94 -2.63 -4.64
C GLY A 101 -16.46 -1.20 -4.55
N LEU A 102 -15.76 -0.33 -3.83
CA LEU A 102 -16.12 1.08 -3.71
C LEU A 102 -16.07 1.80 -5.07
N LEU A 103 -15.03 1.56 -5.86
CA LEU A 103 -14.89 2.08 -7.22
C LEU A 103 -16.07 1.66 -8.10
N PHE A 104 -16.49 0.39 -8.02
CA PHE A 104 -17.67 -0.11 -8.73
C PHE A 104 -18.94 0.62 -8.33
N LEU A 105 -19.20 0.74 -7.03
CA LEU A 105 -20.41 1.39 -6.50
C LEU A 105 -20.47 2.87 -6.90
N VAL A 106 -19.35 3.58 -6.76
CA VAL A 106 -19.25 5.01 -7.10
C VAL A 106 -19.45 5.22 -8.60
N LEU A 107 -18.74 4.51 -9.45
CA LEU A 107 -18.84 4.68 -10.91
C LEU A 107 -20.21 4.26 -11.46
N ARG A 108 -20.83 3.22 -10.87
CA ARG A 108 -22.21 2.84 -11.20
C ARG A 108 -23.20 3.97 -10.89
N ARG A 109 -22.97 4.73 -9.80
CA ARG A 109 -23.80 5.87 -9.43
C ARG A 109 -23.51 7.10 -10.29
N LEU A 110 -22.25 7.36 -10.63
CA LEU A 110 -21.82 8.53 -11.39
C LEU A 110 -22.18 8.44 -12.88
N ARG A 111 -22.22 7.24 -13.43
CA ARG A 111 -22.53 7.00 -14.85
C ARG A 111 -23.45 5.78 -15.03
N ASP A 112 -22.88 4.56 -15.00
CA ASP A 112 -23.61 3.30 -15.21
C ASP A 112 -22.77 2.09 -14.84
N ALA A 113 -23.40 0.88 -14.92
CA ALA A 113 -22.73 -0.37 -14.61
C ALA A 113 -21.63 -0.74 -15.63
N ALA A 114 -21.69 -0.25 -16.86
CA ALA A 114 -20.64 -0.52 -17.88
C ALA A 114 -19.38 0.26 -17.55
N ALA A 115 -19.48 1.54 -17.24
CA ALA A 115 -18.37 2.37 -16.79
C ALA A 115 -17.76 1.81 -15.48
N ALA A 116 -18.60 1.36 -14.53
CA ALA A 116 -18.13 0.73 -13.31
C ALA A 116 -17.27 -0.51 -13.56
N ARG A 117 -17.70 -1.41 -14.47
CA ARG A 117 -16.91 -2.59 -14.86
C ARG A 117 -15.58 -2.21 -15.50
N VAL A 118 -15.58 -1.22 -16.39
CA VAL A 118 -14.36 -0.72 -17.03
C VAL A 118 -13.38 -0.17 -15.97
N ALA A 119 -13.85 0.67 -15.05
CA ALA A 119 -13.01 1.22 -13.99
C ALA A 119 -12.37 0.11 -13.13
N VAL A 120 -13.17 -0.88 -12.72
CA VAL A 120 -12.67 -2.00 -11.92
C VAL A 120 -11.64 -2.82 -12.70
N LEU A 121 -11.88 -3.14 -13.98
CA LEU A 121 -10.92 -3.87 -14.81
C LEU A 121 -9.62 -3.09 -14.98
N VAL A 122 -9.69 -1.81 -15.32
CA VAL A 122 -8.51 -0.95 -15.48
C VAL A 122 -7.71 -0.90 -14.18
N CYS A 123 -8.37 -0.69 -13.04
CA CYS A 123 -7.70 -0.64 -11.73
C CYS A 123 -7.08 -2.00 -11.39
N ALA A 124 -7.85 -3.09 -11.47
CA ALA A 124 -7.41 -4.44 -11.09
C ALA A 124 -6.30 -4.99 -11.99
N THR A 125 -6.24 -4.56 -13.25
CA THR A 125 -5.22 -4.98 -14.23
C THR A 125 -4.12 -3.94 -14.46
N SER A 126 -4.07 -2.87 -13.67
CA SER A 126 -2.88 -2.03 -13.56
C SER A 126 -1.80 -2.82 -12.81
N VAL A 127 -0.65 -3.06 -13.47
CA VAL A 127 0.38 -4.01 -12.99
C VAL A 127 0.84 -3.69 -11.57
N ALA A 128 1.07 -2.41 -11.27
CA ALA A 128 1.51 -1.99 -9.94
C ALA A 128 0.45 -2.24 -8.86
N PHE A 129 -0.84 -1.97 -9.15
CA PHE A 129 -1.94 -2.23 -8.23
C PHE A 129 -2.08 -3.74 -7.95
N TYR A 130 -2.10 -4.55 -9.02
CA TYR A 130 -2.20 -6.00 -8.90
C TYR A 130 -1.03 -6.62 -8.13
N ALA A 131 0.19 -6.17 -8.41
CA ALA A 131 1.38 -6.63 -7.70
C ALA A 131 1.33 -6.29 -6.20
N THR A 132 0.98 -5.04 -5.85
CA THR A 132 0.96 -4.59 -4.47
C THR A 132 -0.20 -5.13 -3.65
N ALA A 133 -1.29 -5.59 -4.28
CA ALA A 133 -2.45 -6.18 -3.62
C ALA A 133 -2.13 -7.42 -2.75
N GLY A 134 -0.95 -8.00 -2.86
CA GLY A 134 -0.55 -9.13 -2.03
C GLY A 134 0.83 -8.94 -1.41
N PHE A 135 1.24 -7.72 -1.10
CA PHE A 135 2.43 -7.42 -0.30
C PHE A 135 2.04 -6.86 1.07
N CYS A 136 2.80 -7.20 2.09
CA CYS A 136 2.66 -6.60 3.43
C CYS A 136 3.27 -5.20 3.42
N MET A 137 2.52 -4.22 2.86
CA MET A 137 2.95 -2.84 2.68
C MET A 137 1.82 -1.87 2.98
N THR A 138 2.16 -0.69 3.52
CA THR A 138 1.18 0.35 3.88
C THR A 138 0.53 1.04 2.67
N ASP A 139 1.16 0.94 1.49
CA ASP A 139 0.81 1.76 0.33
C ASP A 139 -0.57 1.45 -0.23
N LEU A 140 -0.98 0.17 -0.25
CA LEU A 140 -2.30 -0.20 -0.76
C LEU A 140 -3.43 0.14 0.22
N LEU A 141 -3.18 0.01 1.54
CA LEU A 141 -4.12 0.49 2.55
C LEU A 141 -4.29 2.00 2.45
N LEU A 142 -3.19 2.75 2.25
CA LEU A 142 -3.25 4.19 2.01
C LEU A 142 -4.04 4.51 0.74
N THR A 143 -3.84 3.72 -0.33
CA THR A 143 -4.57 3.87 -1.60
C THR A 143 -6.07 3.65 -1.40
N PHE A 144 -6.46 2.66 -0.59
CA PHE A 144 -7.86 2.46 -0.20
C PHE A 144 -8.41 3.67 0.57
N CYS A 145 -7.68 4.18 1.55
CA CYS A 145 -8.12 5.32 2.36
C CYS A 145 -8.24 6.60 1.53
N VAL A 146 -7.18 6.99 0.83
CA VAL A 146 -7.12 8.24 0.05
C VAL A 146 -7.97 8.15 -1.22
N GLY A 147 -7.81 7.08 -2.00
CA GLY A 147 -8.58 6.85 -3.22
C GLY A 147 -10.06 6.69 -2.93
N GLY A 148 -10.41 5.95 -1.87
CA GLY A 148 -11.78 5.80 -1.38
C GLY A 148 -12.39 7.12 -0.92
N ALA A 149 -11.63 7.93 -0.17
CA ALA A 149 -12.07 9.25 0.25
C ALA A 149 -12.35 10.19 -0.95
N LEU A 150 -11.47 10.22 -1.96
CA LEU A 150 -11.66 11.02 -3.18
C LEU A 150 -12.83 10.52 -4.04
N LEU A 151 -13.07 9.20 -4.07
CA LEU A 151 -14.25 8.63 -4.71
C LEU A 151 -15.54 9.05 -4.00
N LEU A 152 -15.58 8.98 -2.67
CA LEU A 152 -16.73 9.43 -1.87
C LEU A 152 -16.91 10.94 -1.94
N GLU A 153 -15.84 11.72 -1.98
CA GLU A 153 -15.89 13.18 -2.17
C GLU A 153 -16.59 13.54 -3.48
N CYS A 154 -16.31 12.80 -4.56
CA CYS A 154 -17.02 13.00 -5.82
C CYS A 154 -18.52 12.70 -5.72
N VAL A 155 -18.93 11.71 -4.92
CA VAL A 155 -20.34 11.42 -4.60
C VAL A 155 -20.93 12.55 -3.76
N PHE A 156 -20.20 13.04 -2.76
CA PHE A 156 -20.62 14.16 -1.91
C PHE A 156 -20.87 15.43 -2.73
N HIS A 157 -20.04 15.72 -3.71
CA HIS A 157 -20.22 16.85 -4.62
C HIS A 157 -21.51 16.76 -5.44
N GLN A 158 -22.02 15.55 -5.74
CA GLN A 158 -23.31 15.38 -6.41
C GLN A 158 -24.49 15.56 -5.45
N LYS A 159 -24.40 14.95 -4.27
CA LYS A 159 -25.44 14.99 -3.24
C LYS A 159 -24.78 15.07 -1.86
N PRO A 160 -24.68 16.26 -1.27
CA PRO A 160 -24.11 16.45 0.06
C PRO A 160 -24.96 15.76 1.14
N GLU A 161 -24.48 14.62 1.64
CA GLU A 161 -25.11 13.86 2.71
C GLU A 161 -24.13 13.71 3.89
N LYS A 162 -24.62 13.92 5.12
CA LYS A 162 -23.76 13.88 6.33
C LYS A 162 -23.02 12.55 6.50
N TRP A 163 -23.66 11.43 6.17
CA TRP A 163 -23.02 10.11 6.28
C TRP A 163 -21.86 9.95 5.31
N VAL A 164 -21.95 10.50 4.07
CA VAL A 164 -20.85 10.49 3.09
C VAL A 164 -19.69 11.32 3.61
N SER A 165 -19.98 12.53 4.15
CA SER A 165 -18.97 13.36 4.79
C SER A 165 -18.26 12.61 5.92
N ARG A 166 -19.00 12.01 6.85
CA ARG A 166 -18.41 11.22 7.95
C ARG A 166 -17.59 10.02 7.44
N ALA A 167 -18.02 9.35 6.37
CA ALA A 167 -17.27 8.26 5.75
C ALA A 167 -15.94 8.75 5.14
N VAL A 168 -15.89 9.94 4.52
CA VAL A 168 -14.66 10.59 4.08
C VAL A 168 -13.71 10.80 5.27
N PHE A 169 -14.19 11.42 6.35
CA PHE A 169 -13.39 11.64 7.55
C PHE A 169 -12.93 10.32 8.21
N ALA A 170 -13.77 9.28 8.20
CA ALA A 170 -13.38 7.94 8.69
C ALA A 170 -12.22 7.36 7.87
N LEU A 171 -12.29 7.41 6.53
CA LEU A 171 -11.19 6.96 5.68
C LEU A 171 -9.92 7.78 5.89
N LEU A 172 -10.02 9.08 6.14
CA LEU A 172 -8.87 9.92 6.48
C LEU A 172 -8.28 9.56 7.85
N GLY A 173 -9.13 9.26 8.85
CA GLY A 173 -8.68 8.76 10.15
C GLY A 173 -7.95 7.43 10.06
N LEU A 174 -8.47 6.48 9.28
CA LEU A 174 -7.77 5.23 8.96
C LEU A 174 -6.47 5.49 8.19
N GLY A 175 -6.49 6.39 7.19
CA GLY A 175 -5.29 6.78 6.45
C GLY A 175 -4.20 7.37 7.35
N MET A 176 -4.60 8.14 8.38
CA MET A 176 -3.71 8.64 9.41
C MET A 176 -3.06 7.51 10.21
N LEU A 177 -3.81 6.45 10.53
CA LEU A 177 -3.30 5.24 11.19
C LEU A 177 -2.50 4.30 10.26
N VAL A 178 -2.55 4.51 8.94
CA VAL A 178 -1.76 3.74 7.95
C VAL A 178 -0.40 4.38 7.70
N LYS A 179 -0.37 5.70 7.43
CA LYS A 179 0.85 6.36 6.96
C LYS A 179 1.03 7.79 7.49
N GLY A 180 0.15 8.24 8.38
CA GLY A 180 0.23 9.56 9.02
C GLY A 180 -0.26 10.71 8.14
N PRO A 181 0.28 11.94 8.34
CA PRO A 181 -0.24 13.18 7.76
C PRO A 181 -0.29 13.19 6.23
N VAL A 182 0.52 12.38 5.56
CA VAL A 182 0.51 12.27 4.10
C VAL A 182 -0.87 11.90 3.55
N ALA A 183 -1.69 11.14 4.31
CA ALA A 183 -3.05 10.81 3.90
C ALA A 183 -3.93 12.06 3.75
N LEU A 184 -3.77 13.02 4.66
CA LEU A 184 -4.51 14.30 4.63
C LEU A 184 -4.03 15.17 3.47
N VAL A 185 -2.74 15.20 3.18
CA VAL A 185 -2.17 15.98 2.07
C VAL A 185 -2.63 15.42 0.72
N LEU A 186 -2.55 14.08 0.54
CA LEU A 186 -2.94 13.42 -0.71
C LEU A 186 -4.45 13.48 -0.99
N PHE A 187 -5.29 13.72 0.02
CA PHE A 187 -6.71 14.02 -0.13
C PHE A 187 -6.97 15.53 -0.26
N GLY A 188 -6.44 16.33 0.65
CA GLY A 188 -6.77 17.75 0.75
C GLY A 188 -6.27 18.58 -0.42
N LEU A 189 -5.05 18.28 -0.94
CA LEU A 189 -4.49 19.02 -2.06
C LEU A 189 -5.33 18.88 -3.35
N PRO A 190 -5.75 17.68 -3.81
CA PRO A 190 -6.69 17.54 -4.93
C PRO A 190 -8.01 18.28 -4.72
N VAL A 191 -8.61 18.14 -3.54
CA VAL A 191 -9.90 18.78 -3.21
C VAL A 191 -9.77 20.29 -3.23
N PHE A 192 -8.71 20.84 -2.66
CA PHE A 192 -8.43 22.28 -2.66
C PHE A 192 -8.21 22.81 -4.07
N LEU A 193 -7.39 22.14 -4.89
CA LEU A 193 -7.12 22.57 -6.26
C LEU A 193 -8.37 22.48 -7.14
N ASP A 194 -9.21 21.44 -6.99
CA ASP A 194 -10.48 21.34 -7.67
C ASP A 194 -11.45 22.48 -7.24
N ALA A 195 -11.49 22.78 -5.94
CA ALA A 195 -12.31 23.87 -5.42
C ALA A 195 -11.86 25.24 -5.94
N CYS A 196 -10.53 25.49 -6.03
CA CYS A 196 -10.00 26.71 -6.63
C CYS A 196 -10.34 26.82 -8.12
N ALA A 197 -10.07 25.76 -8.89
CA ALA A 197 -10.23 25.77 -10.34
C ALA A 197 -11.69 25.85 -10.79
N ASN A 198 -12.58 25.22 -10.03
CA ASN A 198 -14.00 25.05 -10.38
C ASN A 198 -14.96 25.84 -9.43
N ARG A 199 -14.42 26.71 -8.57
CA ARG A 199 -15.15 27.57 -7.62
C ARG A 199 -16.12 26.81 -6.72
N ARG A 200 -15.66 25.69 -6.12
CA ARG A 200 -16.51 24.78 -5.33
C ARG A 200 -16.38 24.93 -3.82
N PHE A 201 -15.86 26.04 -3.31
CA PHE A 201 -15.69 26.25 -1.87
C PHE A 201 -17.01 26.13 -1.07
N ALA A 202 -18.14 26.54 -1.68
CA ALA A 202 -19.46 26.39 -1.06
C ALA A 202 -19.84 24.92 -0.81
N LEU A 203 -19.33 23.95 -1.60
CA LEU A 203 -19.54 22.53 -1.35
C LEU A 203 -18.73 22.04 -0.15
N LEU A 204 -17.50 22.53 0.01
CA LEU A 204 -16.67 22.19 1.17
C LEU A 204 -17.31 22.64 2.48
N ALA A 205 -18.00 23.80 2.47
CA ALA A 205 -18.72 24.30 3.64
C ALA A 205 -19.91 23.41 4.06
N ARG A 206 -20.40 22.53 3.16
CA ARG A 206 -21.53 21.61 3.44
C ARG A 206 -21.12 20.33 4.16
N HIS A 207 -19.82 20.08 4.33
CA HIS A 207 -19.39 18.94 5.12
C HIS A 207 -19.90 19.00 6.56
N ASP A 208 -20.07 17.83 7.16
CA ASP A 208 -20.38 17.72 8.58
C ASP A 208 -19.12 18.02 9.41
N TRP A 209 -18.83 19.32 9.57
CA TRP A 209 -17.62 19.82 10.26
C TRP A 209 -17.61 19.59 11.78
N ILE A 210 -18.67 19.01 12.34
CA ILE A 210 -18.69 18.55 13.73
C ILE A 210 -18.54 17.04 13.77
N GLY A 211 -19.47 16.30 13.15
CA GLY A 211 -19.45 14.84 13.20
C GLY A 211 -18.30 14.19 12.42
N GLY A 212 -17.86 14.81 11.31
CA GLY A 212 -16.74 14.32 10.51
C GLY A 212 -15.41 14.36 11.29
N PRO A 213 -14.94 15.54 11.75
CA PRO A 213 -13.74 15.64 12.57
C PRO A 213 -13.79 14.80 13.84
N LEU A 214 -14.96 14.68 14.48
CA LEU A 214 -15.13 13.81 15.64
C LEU A 214 -14.83 12.33 15.28
N VAL A 215 -15.39 11.84 14.17
CA VAL A 215 -15.10 10.47 13.68
C VAL A 215 -13.60 10.29 13.38
N PHE A 216 -12.98 11.27 12.70
CA PHE A 216 -11.54 11.25 12.43
C PHE A 216 -10.72 11.16 13.72
N LEU A 217 -11.02 12.02 14.70
CA LEU A 217 -10.30 12.07 15.97
C LEU A 217 -10.49 10.79 16.79
N LEU A 218 -11.72 10.26 16.87
CA LEU A 218 -12.01 9.02 17.58
C LEU A 218 -11.24 7.81 17.00
N LEU A 219 -11.02 7.79 15.69
CA LEU A 219 -10.26 6.74 15.04
C LEU A 219 -8.74 6.93 15.20
N ALA A 220 -8.24 8.13 14.94
CA ALA A 220 -6.80 8.36 14.86
C ALA A 220 -6.14 8.70 16.21
N ALA A 221 -6.71 9.64 16.97
CA ALA A 221 -6.04 10.23 18.11
C ALA A 221 -5.71 9.24 19.25
N PRO A 222 -6.56 8.25 19.60
CA PRO A 222 -6.27 7.36 20.71
C PRO A 222 -4.91 6.65 20.59
N TRP A 223 -4.59 6.13 19.40
CA TRP A 223 -3.31 5.44 19.22
C TRP A 223 -2.12 6.39 19.37
N TYR A 224 -2.19 7.60 18.80
CA TYR A 224 -1.09 8.56 18.87
C TYR A 224 -0.83 9.01 20.32
N VAL A 225 -1.90 9.21 21.10
CA VAL A 225 -1.78 9.57 22.53
C VAL A 225 -1.16 8.42 23.32
N LEU A 226 -1.66 7.20 23.16
CA LEU A 226 -1.14 6.04 23.86
C LEU A 226 0.31 5.73 23.45
N MET A 227 0.66 5.90 22.17
CA MET A 227 2.03 5.66 21.72
C MET A 227 3.02 6.69 22.29
N GLU A 228 2.62 7.98 22.42
CA GLU A 228 3.45 9.00 23.09
C GLU A 228 3.67 8.68 24.57
N GLN A 229 2.64 8.15 25.26
CA GLN A 229 2.77 7.72 26.66
C GLN A 229 3.71 6.54 26.83
N GLN A 230 3.69 5.56 25.90
CA GLN A 230 4.57 4.39 25.93
C GLN A 230 5.99 4.67 25.43
N THR A 231 6.14 5.62 24.52
CA THR A 231 7.41 5.99 23.90
C THR A 231 7.51 7.52 23.86
N PRO A 232 7.91 8.17 24.95
CA PRO A 232 7.99 9.63 25.01
C PRO A 232 8.88 10.22 23.91
N GLY A 233 8.40 11.26 23.24
CA GLY A 233 9.04 11.87 22.09
C GLY A 233 8.68 11.25 20.74
N PHE A 234 7.81 10.23 20.72
CA PHE A 234 7.33 9.61 19.48
C PHE A 234 6.65 10.62 18.55
N LEU A 235 5.74 11.47 19.04
CA LEU A 235 5.04 12.47 18.22
C LEU A 235 6.01 13.42 17.56
N LYS A 236 7.00 13.95 18.32
CA LYS A 236 8.04 14.83 17.77
C LYS A 236 8.82 14.13 16.66
N TYR A 237 9.27 12.89 16.91
CA TYR A 237 10.00 12.11 15.90
C TYR A 237 9.13 11.86 14.67
N PHE A 238 7.92 11.35 14.86
CA PHE A 238 7.05 10.93 13.76
C PHE A 238 6.60 12.11 12.89
N PHE A 239 6.07 13.19 13.51
CA PHE A 239 5.57 14.33 12.73
C PHE A 239 6.68 15.18 12.15
N LEU A 240 7.71 15.50 12.94
CA LEU A 240 8.77 16.40 12.50
C LEU A 240 9.83 15.65 11.69
N HIS A 241 10.45 14.60 12.23
CA HIS A 241 11.60 13.95 11.60
C HIS A 241 11.19 13.01 10.45
N GLU A 242 10.25 12.09 10.69
CA GLU A 242 9.87 11.07 9.70
C GLU A 242 8.98 11.64 8.57
N ASN A 243 8.12 12.64 8.85
CA ASN A 243 7.20 13.15 7.84
C ASN A 243 7.63 14.49 7.24
N LEU A 244 8.05 15.48 8.04
CA LEU A 244 8.36 16.82 7.53
C LEU A 244 9.83 16.95 7.07
N LEU A 245 10.79 16.73 7.96
CA LEU A 245 12.20 16.95 7.65
C LEU A 245 12.71 15.96 6.60
N ARG A 246 12.31 14.71 6.68
CA ARG A 246 12.64 13.69 5.68
C ARG A 246 12.06 14.01 4.29
N PHE A 247 10.94 14.73 4.21
CA PHE A 247 10.35 15.16 2.96
C PHE A 247 11.09 16.38 2.37
N LEU A 248 11.49 17.34 3.22
CA LEU A 248 12.06 18.61 2.81
C LEU A 248 13.58 18.56 2.57
N ILE A 249 14.31 17.82 3.43
CA ILE A 249 15.78 17.83 3.45
C ILE A 249 16.32 16.64 2.65
N HIS A 250 17.17 16.95 1.66
CA HIS A 250 17.98 15.97 0.94
C HIS A 250 19.01 15.34 1.91
N ASP A 251 19.30 14.05 1.75
CA ASP A 251 20.24 13.29 2.60
C ASP A 251 19.89 13.27 4.11
N TYR A 252 18.65 13.58 4.47
CA TYR A 252 18.20 13.44 5.85
C TYR A 252 18.36 11.98 6.31
N GLY A 253 19.17 11.78 7.35
CA GLY A 253 19.47 10.45 7.89
C GLY A 253 18.20 9.68 8.27
N ASP A 254 18.06 8.47 7.75
CA ASP A 254 16.94 7.60 8.08
C ASP A 254 17.31 6.65 9.23
N LYS A 255 16.54 6.66 10.32
CA LYS A 255 16.71 5.75 11.47
C LYS A 255 16.68 4.26 11.05
N TYR A 256 15.94 3.95 9.97
CA TYR A 256 15.67 2.57 9.54
C TYR A 256 16.28 2.21 8.17
N GLY A 257 17.21 2.99 7.69
CA GLY A 257 17.91 2.79 6.43
C GLY A 257 17.54 3.81 5.36
N ALA A 258 18.53 4.28 4.61
CA ALA A 258 18.34 5.22 3.53
C ALA A 258 17.54 4.57 2.41
N GLY A 259 16.36 5.09 2.09
CA GLY A 259 15.65 4.77 0.88
C GLY A 259 16.51 5.11 -0.35
N ARG A 260 16.29 4.43 -1.49
CA ARG A 260 16.94 4.84 -2.74
C ARG A 260 16.48 6.23 -3.11
N GLU A 261 17.43 7.14 -3.28
CA GLU A 261 17.17 8.44 -3.84
C GLU A 261 16.98 8.34 -5.36
N THR A 262 16.06 9.11 -5.85
CA THR A 262 15.75 9.28 -7.27
C THR A 262 15.84 10.77 -7.61
N PHE A 263 15.86 11.12 -8.88
CA PHE A 263 15.79 12.55 -9.24
C PHE A 263 14.41 13.14 -8.89
N ARG A 264 14.37 14.43 -8.56
CA ARG A 264 13.11 15.17 -8.41
C ARG A 264 12.34 15.12 -9.72
N GLY A 265 11.02 14.86 -9.66
CA GLY A 265 10.20 14.63 -10.86
C GLY A 265 10.06 13.15 -11.25
N MET A 266 10.77 12.21 -10.63
CA MET A 266 10.60 10.77 -10.88
C MET A 266 9.15 10.31 -10.69
N ALA A 267 8.36 11.02 -9.89
CA ALA A 267 6.94 10.76 -9.72
C ALA A 267 6.14 10.83 -11.03
N LEU A 268 6.55 11.65 -12.00
CA LEU A 268 5.92 11.68 -13.34
C LEU A 268 6.11 10.36 -14.08
N VAL A 269 7.31 9.80 -14.03
CA VAL A 269 7.59 8.49 -14.62
C VAL A 269 6.77 7.41 -13.91
N TRP A 270 6.75 7.44 -12.57
CA TRP A 270 5.99 6.47 -11.79
C TRP A 270 4.48 6.59 -12.01
N ALA A 271 3.92 7.79 -12.21
CA ALA A 271 2.50 7.97 -12.54
C ALA A 271 2.12 7.26 -13.85
N VAL A 272 3.01 7.29 -14.85
CA VAL A 272 2.86 6.53 -16.10
C VAL A 272 2.97 5.03 -15.84
N VAL A 273 3.98 4.60 -15.10
CA VAL A 273 4.26 3.18 -14.86
C VAL A 273 3.17 2.51 -14.03
N VAL A 274 2.65 3.15 -12.97
CA VAL A 274 1.63 2.54 -12.10
C VAL A 274 0.30 2.31 -12.82
N THR A 275 0.02 3.06 -13.89
CA THR A 275 -1.22 2.96 -14.68
C THR A 275 -1.08 2.09 -15.93
N LEU A 276 0.11 1.50 -16.18
CA LEU A 276 0.29 0.54 -17.28
C LEU A 276 -0.56 -0.72 -17.04
N PRO A 277 -1.09 -1.33 -18.12
CA PRO A 277 -0.88 -0.99 -19.55
C PRO A 277 -1.82 0.09 -20.11
N TRP A 278 -2.65 0.72 -19.29
CA TRP A 278 -3.76 1.59 -19.69
C TRP A 278 -3.37 3.04 -19.95
N THR A 279 -2.19 3.48 -19.56
CA THR A 279 -1.71 4.87 -19.73
C THR A 279 -1.88 5.40 -21.15
N PRO A 280 -1.56 4.64 -22.24
CA PRO A 280 -1.71 5.14 -23.60
C PRO A 280 -3.14 5.58 -23.93
N LEU A 281 -4.17 4.97 -23.32
CA LEU A 281 -5.56 5.31 -23.60
C LEU A 281 -5.95 6.73 -23.17
N LEU A 282 -5.23 7.29 -22.19
CA LEU A 282 -5.47 8.68 -21.77
C LEU A 282 -5.12 9.69 -22.88
N PHE A 283 -4.11 9.36 -23.70
CA PHE A 283 -3.58 10.24 -24.74
C PHE A 283 -4.22 10.00 -26.11
N LEU A 284 -4.84 8.84 -26.33
CA LEU A 284 -5.44 8.47 -27.62
C LEU A 284 -6.75 9.21 -27.94
N ARG A 285 -7.34 9.92 -26.98
CA ARG A 285 -8.62 10.61 -27.19
C ARG A 285 -8.60 12.06 -26.74
N ARG A 286 -9.42 12.88 -27.44
CA ARG A 286 -9.63 14.33 -27.18
C ARG A 286 -10.20 14.64 -25.78
N GLY A 287 -10.44 13.61 -24.93
CA GLY A 287 -11.04 13.76 -23.59
C GLY A 287 -10.06 13.92 -22.44
N GLY A 288 -8.76 13.72 -22.60
CA GLY A 288 -7.66 13.89 -21.65
C GLY A 288 -8.03 14.12 -20.15
N LEU A 289 -7.16 14.75 -19.44
CA LEU A 289 -7.45 15.23 -18.06
C LEU A 289 -8.30 16.50 -18.14
N ARG A 290 -9.58 16.43 -17.75
CA ARG A 290 -10.44 17.61 -17.60
C ARG A 290 -10.24 18.22 -16.22
N LEU A 291 -9.62 19.39 -16.19
CA LEU A 291 -9.32 20.11 -14.94
C LEU A 291 -10.37 21.19 -14.64
N ARG A 292 -11.10 21.66 -15.67
CA ARG A 292 -12.19 22.64 -15.53
C ARG A 292 -13.46 22.09 -16.16
N ASP A 293 -14.48 21.90 -15.37
CA ASP A 293 -15.82 21.48 -15.76
C ASP A 293 -16.76 21.65 -14.57
N ARG A 294 -18.06 21.76 -14.81
CA ARG A 294 -19.08 21.70 -13.75
C ARG A 294 -19.26 20.30 -13.18
N ALA A 295 -18.82 19.27 -13.87
CA ALA A 295 -18.92 17.89 -13.42
C ALA A 295 -18.01 17.62 -12.21
N PRO A 296 -18.51 17.00 -11.14
CA PRO A 296 -17.69 16.66 -9.95
C PRO A 296 -16.53 15.72 -10.25
N THR A 297 -16.56 15.08 -11.42
CA THR A 297 -15.53 14.12 -11.88
C THR A 297 -14.20 14.77 -12.26
N THR A 298 -14.11 16.11 -12.31
CA THR A 298 -12.82 16.83 -12.44
C THR A 298 -11.90 16.56 -11.26
N LEU A 299 -12.46 16.23 -10.08
CA LEU A 299 -11.70 15.84 -8.90
C LEU A 299 -10.77 14.66 -9.17
N PHE A 300 -11.16 13.69 -10.02
CA PHE A 300 -10.28 12.59 -10.40
C PHE A 300 -9.05 13.06 -11.17
N SER A 301 -9.22 14.02 -12.09
CA SER A 301 -8.11 14.64 -12.82
C SER A 301 -7.20 15.43 -11.88
N TRP A 302 -7.77 16.21 -10.97
CA TRP A 302 -7.01 16.93 -9.96
C TRP A 302 -6.28 15.97 -9.01
N GLY A 303 -6.89 14.84 -8.66
CA GLY A 303 -6.25 13.79 -7.87
C GLY A 303 -4.98 13.25 -8.56
N ILE A 304 -5.04 12.96 -9.85
CA ILE A 304 -3.89 12.50 -10.62
C ILE A 304 -2.78 13.57 -10.63
N VAL A 305 -3.13 14.81 -10.97
CA VAL A 305 -2.17 15.92 -11.09
C VAL A 305 -1.57 16.29 -9.74
N ALA A 306 -2.41 16.46 -8.70
CA ALA A 306 -1.97 16.93 -7.40
C ALA A 306 -1.12 15.90 -6.65
N ILE A 307 -1.52 14.61 -6.66
CA ILE A 307 -0.76 13.54 -6.03
C ILE A 307 0.60 13.37 -6.73
N THR A 308 0.61 13.38 -8.07
CA THR A 308 1.86 13.30 -8.83
C THR A 308 2.75 14.51 -8.57
N GLY A 309 2.18 15.72 -8.62
CA GLY A 309 2.90 16.98 -8.37
C GLY A 309 3.49 17.04 -6.95
N PHE A 310 2.73 16.61 -5.94
CA PHE A 310 3.23 16.55 -4.56
C PHE A 310 4.48 15.67 -4.45
N TRP A 311 4.47 14.49 -5.05
CA TRP A 311 5.60 13.59 -5.01
C TRP A 311 6.78 14.01 -5.91
N CYS A 312 6.60 14.96 -6.84
CA CYS A 312 7.71 15.57 -7.58
C CYS A 312 8.58 16.48 -6.72
N LEU A 313 8.09 16.91 -5.56
CA LEU A 313 8.82 17.83 -4.66
C LEU A 313 9.94 17.13 -3.89
N THR A 314 9.89 15.81 -3.75
CA THR A 314 10.90 15.04 -3.03
C THR A 314 11.69 14.10 -3.94
N SER A 315 12.94 13.77 -3.55
CA SER A 315 13.82 12.82 -4.24
C SER A 315 13.64 11.37 -3.77
N ARG A 316 12.82 11.10 -2.75
CA ARG A 316 12.64 9.75 -2.16
C ARG A 316 11.26 9.21 -2.45
N VAL A 317 11.02 8.86 -3.72
CA VAL A 317 9.70 8.41 -4.19
C VAL A 317 9.78 6.99 -4.73
N PRO A 318 9.50 5.98 -3.91
CA PRO A 318 9.22 4.63 -4.42
C PRO A 318 7.98 4.63 -5.33
N LEU A 319 7.96 3.74 -6.32
CA LEU A 319 6.84 3.57 -7.25
C LEU A 319 5.49 3.44 -6.54
N ALA A 320 5.44 2.72 -5.43
CA ALA A 320 4.22 2.46 -4.66
C ALA A 320 3.56 3.73 -4.08
N TYR A 321 4.28 4.85 -3.97
CA TYR A 321 3.72 6.13 -3.50
C TYR A 321 2.71 6.73 -4.48
N LEU A 322 2.77 6.34 -5.76
CA LEU A 322 1.84 6.77 -6.80
C LEU A 322 0.61 5.84 -6.92
N LEU A 323 0.48 4.77 -6.14
CA LEU A 323 -0.68 3.87 -6.19
C LEU A 323 -2.03 4.58 -6.02
N PRO A 324 -2.19 5.64 -5.18
CA PRO A 324 -3.45 6.36 -5.09
C PRO A 324 -3.90 7.01 -6.41
N VAL A 325 -3.00 7.19 -7.38
CA VAL A 325 -3.34 7.68 -8.73
C VAL A 325 -4.15 6.62 -9.52
N VAL A 326 -3.93 5.32 -9.28
CA VAL A 326 -4.51 4.24 -10.10
C VAL A 326 -6.04 4.21 -10.08
N PRO A 327 -6.75 4.21 -8.94
CA PRO A 327 -8.21 4.23 -8.91
C PRO A 327 -8.80 5.50 -9.54
N LEU A 328 -8.13 6.64 -9.38
CA LEU A 328 -8.56 7.92 -9.96
C LEU A 328 -8.39 7.93 -11.48
N PHE A 329 -7.27 7.41 -11.96
CA PHE A 329 -7.02 7.19 -13.38
C PHE A 329 -8.07 6.24 -13.99
N ALA A 330 -8.34 5.11 -13.34
CA ALA A 330 -9.34 4.14 -13.77
C ALA A 330 -10.75 4.75 -13.83
N ALA A 331 -11.12 5.53 -12.79
CA ALA A 331 -12.38 6.27 -12.75
C ALA A 331 -12.46 7.29 -13.89
N ARG A 332 -11.40 8.08 -14.08
CA ARG A 332 -11.36 9.10 -15.12
C ARG A 332 -11.44 8.50 -16.52
N LEU A 333 -10.74 7.39 -16.77
CA LEU A 333 -10.77 6.69 -18.05
C LEU A 333 -12.16 6.09 -18.32
N ALA A 334 -12.79 5.46 -17.34
CA ALA A 334 -14.11 4.86 -17.49
C ALA A 334 -15.26 5.86 -17.76
N LEU A 335 -15.04 7.13 -17.45
CA LEU A 335 -15.98 8.21 -17.74
C LEU A 335 -15.84 8.74 -19.18
N GLN A 336 -14.85 8.28 -19.95
CA GLN A 336 -14.72 8.57 -21.37
C GLN A 336 -15.47 7.52 -22.20
N ASP A 337 -15.83 7.89 -23.43
CA ASP A 337 -16.38 6.92 -24.39
C ASP A 337 -15.21 6.13 -24.99
N LEU A 338 -14.91 5.00 -24.39
CA LEU A 338 -13.79 4.16 -24.80
C LEU A 338 -14.11 3.42 -26.11
N PRO A 339 -13.10 3.21 -26.98
CA PRO A 339 -13.27 2.42 -28.19
C PRO A 339 -13.72 0.98 -27.85
N PRO A 340 -14.52 0.32 -28.70
CA PRO A 340 -14.98 -1.06 -28.46
C PRO A 340 -13.86 -2.09 -28.27
N TRP A 341 -12.68 -1.85 -28.86
CA TRP A 341 -11.54 -2.75 -28.74
C TRP A 341 -10.95 -2.77 -27.31
N THR A 342 -11.19 -1.77 -26.47
CA THR A 342 -10.72 -1.76 -25.09
C THR A 342 -11.30 -2.91 -24.25
N ALA A 343 -12.53 -3.31 -24.54
CA ALA A 343 -13.12 -4.50 -23.91
C ALA A 343 -12.40 -5.79 -24.34
N ARG A 344 -11.89 -5.84 -25.60
CA ARG A 344 -11.11 -6.97 -26.13
C ARG A 344 -9.68 -6.99 -25.58
N ALA A 345 -9.15 -5.83 -25.15
CA ALA A 345 -7.82 -5.74 -24.55
C ALA A 345 -7.79 -6.23 -23.08
N ALA A 346 -8.92 -6.35 -22.39
CA ALA A 346 -8.96 -6.76 -21.00
C ALA A 346 -8.33 -8.15 -20.75
N PRO A 347 -8.57 -9.21 -21.53
CA PRO A 347 -7.89 -10.50 -21.35
C PRO A 347 -6.37 -10.41 -21.53
N ALA A 348 -5.90 -9.60 -22.47
CA ALA A 348 -4.46 -9.38 -22.68
C ALA A 348 -3.85 -8.65 -21.48
N ALA A 349 -4.51 -7.63 -20.93
CA ALA A 349 -4.06 -6.95 -19.72
C ALA A 349 -3.99 -7.89 -18.51
N VAL A 350 -4.96 -8.78 -18.34
CA VAL A 350 -4.92 -9.84 -17.31
C VAL A 350 -3.72 -10.75 -17.53
N GLY A 351 -3.49 -11.21 -18.77
CA GLY A 351 -2.32 -12.02 -19.13
C GLY A 351 -1.00 -11.33 -18.77
N ILE A 352 -0.86 -10.03 -19.09
CA ILE A 352 0.32 -9.22 -18.75
C ILE A 352 0.52 -9.17 -17.23
N CYS A 353 -0.54 -8.96 -16.44
CA CYS A 353 -0.45 -8.94 -14.98
C CYS A 353 0.01 -10.28 -14.41
N ILE A 354 -0.52 -11.39 -14.91
CA ILE A 354 -0.14 -12.73 -14.49
C ILE A 354 1.31 -13.02 -14.86
N VAL A 355 1.71 -12.75 -16.10
CA VAL A 355 3.09 -12.95 -16.57
C VAL A 355 4.07 -12.09 -15.79
N ALA A 356 3.77 -10.81 -15.56
CA ALA A 356 4.61 -9.92 -14.78
C ALA A 356 4.78 -10.43 -13.34
N LEU A 357 3.70 -10.91 -12.71
CA LEU A 357 3.73 -11.45 -11.36
C LEU A 357 4.53 -12.75 -11.28
N VAL A 358 4.24 -13.72 -12.17
CA VAL A 358 4.94 -15.00 -12.24
C VAL A 358 6.42 -14.79 -12.60
N GLY A 359 6.71 -13.91 -13.56
CA GLY A 359 8.06 -13.54 -13.93
C GLY A 359 8.85 -12.92 -12.77
N THR A 360 8.22 -12.06 -11.96
CA THR A 360 8.84 -11.51 -10.76
C THR A 360 9.18 -12.62 -9.76
N ILE A 361 8.28 -13.57 -9.53
CA ILE A 361 8.52 -14.70 -8.62
C ILE A 361 9.63 -15.59 -9.16
N ALA A 362 9.60 -15.93 -10.44
CA ALA A 362 10.63 -16.75 -11.07
C ALA A 362 12.01 -16.07 -10.99
N ALA A 363 12.10 -14.78 -11.32
CA ALA A 363 13.33 -14.01 -11.23
C ALA A 363 13.88 -13.95 -9.79
N THR A 364 12.99 -13.87 -8.79
CA THR A 364 13.38 -13.86 -7.38
C THR A 364 13.77 -15.23 -6.88
N SER A 365 13.16 -16.31 -7.38
CA SER A 365 13.54 -17.69 -7.01
C SER A 365 14.85 -18.13 -7.65
N LEU A 366 15.11 -17.76 -8.91
CA LEU A 366 16.37 -18.02 -9.61
C LEU A 366 17.55 -17.23 -8.99
N GLY A 367 17.27 -16.10 -8.34
CA GLY A 367 18.24 -15.33 -7.58
C GLY A 367 18.28 -15.68 -6.09
N SER A 368 18.05 -16.93 -5.70
CA SER A 368 17.84 -17.38 -4.31
C SER A 368 18.87 -16.87 -3.30
N ASP A 369 20.13 -16.68 -3.71
CA ASP A 369 21.19 -16.10 -2.88
C ASP A 369 21.01 -14.59 -2.60
N LYS A 370 20.27 -13.87 -3.44
CA LYS A 370 19.96 -12.45 -3.25
C LYS A 370 18.65 -12.24 -2.46
N MET A 371 17.83 -13.29 -2.33
CA MET A 371 16.54 -13.28 -1.64
C MET A 371 16.53 -14.30 -0.50
N PRO A 372 17.03 -13.92 0.68
CA PRO A 372 17.19 -14.83 1.80
C PRO A 372 15.87 -15.46 2.28
N GLY A 373 14.73 -14.83 2.02
CA GLY A 373 13.42 -15.34 2.42
C GLY A 373 13.10 -16.74 1.91
N TRP A 374 13.47 -17.11 0.66
CA TRP A 374 13.31 -18.49 0.15
C TRP A 374 14.08 -19.50 0.98
N ARG A 375 15.34 -19.19 1.25
CA ARG A 375 16.22 -20.06 2.06
C ARG A 375 15.70 -20.22 3.48
N PHE A 376 15.28 -19.13 4.13
CA PHE A 376 14.76 -19.16 5.49
C PHE A 376 13.45 -19.93 5.59
N ARG A 377 12.57 -19.82 4.59
CA ARG A 377 11.35 -20.62 4.53
C ARG A 377 11.65 -22.12 4.45
N VAL A 378 12.57 -22.53 3.59
CA VAL A 378 12.99 -23.93 3.46
C VAL A 378 13.63 -24.43 4.76
N LEU A 379 14.55 -23.66 5.34
CA LEU A 379 15.22 -24.03 6.58
C LEU A 379 14.25 -24.15 7.75
N ARG A 380 13.26 -23.26 7.85
CA ARG A 380 12.20 -23.36 8.86
C ARG A 380 11.35 -24.61 8.67
N ALA A 381 11.01 -24.97 7.44
CA ALA A 381 10.20 -26.14 7.14
C ALA A 381 10.98 -27.46 7.40
N ALA A 382 12.28 -27.48 7.16
CA ALA A 382 13.13 -28.65 7.38
C ALA A 382 13.37 -28.95 8.87
N ASP A 383 13.49 -27.89 9.69
CA ASP A 383 13.68 -28.02 11.14
C ASP A 383 13.02 -26.83 11.85
N PRO A 384 11.75 -27.00 12.26
CA PRO A 384 10.96 -25.90 12.85
C PRO A 384 11.38 -25.56 14.29
N THR A 385 12.25 -26.34 14.91
CA THR A 385 12.64 -26.15 16.33
C THR A 385 13.98 -25.47 16.50
N ARG A 386 14.87 -25.60 15.51
CA ARG A 386 16.26 -25.15 15.61
C ARG A 386 16.41 -23.63 15.59
N GLY A 387 17.20 -23.10 16.52
CA GLY A 387 17.59 -21.70 16.58
C GLY A 387 18.54 -21.28 15.45
N VAL A 388 18.62 -19.99 15.20
CA VAL A 388 19.54 -19.39 14.24
C VAL A 388 20.27 -18.21 14.84
N PHE A 389 21.54 -18.07 14.53
CA PHE A 389 22.38 -16.95 14.93
C PHE A 389 23.12 -16.36 13.72
N PHE A 390 23.11 -15.04 13.60
CA PHE A 390 23.83 -14.32 12.56
C PHE A 390 25.07 -13.65 13.13
N GLN A 391 26.25 -14.11 12.74
CA GLN A 391 27.52 -13.56 13.21
C GLN A 391 27.96 -12.37 12.37
N GLY A 392 28.37 -11.29 12.99
CA GLY A 392 28.94 -10.07 12.36
C GLY A 392 28.26 -8.79 12.82
N LYS A 393 28.83 -7.64 12.43
CA LYS A 393 28.34 -6.29 12.83
C LYS A 393 27.03 -5.89 12.11
N LYS A 394 26.72 -6.48 10.95
CA LYS A 394 25.50 -6.12 10.19
C LYS A 394 24.28 -6.85 10.70
N CYS A 395 23.13 -6.18 10.67
CA CYS A 395 21.85 -6.79 11.01
C CYS A 395 21.54 -7.99 10.12
N PRO A 396 20.90 -9.04 10.69
CA PRO A 396 20.27 -10.09 9.88
C PRO A 396 19.20 -9.47 8.96
N PRO A 397 18.85 -10.14 7.85
CA PRO A 397 17.71 -9.75 7.05
C PRO A 397 16.43 -9.75 7.88
N TYR A 398 15.53 -8.80 7.67
CA TYR A 398 14.27 -8.73 8.43
C TYR A 398 13.37 -9.94 8.18
N SER A 399 13.46 -10.57 7.01
CA SER A 399 12.80 -11.84 6.72
C SER A 399 13.25 -12.96 7.67
N ALA A 400 14.48 -12.94 8.18
CA ALA A 400 14.93 -13.91 9.17
C ALA A 400 14.11 -13.79 10.47
N GLU A 401 13.84 -12.57 10.95
CA GLU A 401 12.98 -12.35 12.11
C GLU A 401 11.55 -12.87 11.85
N PHE A 402 10.99 -12.63 10.66
CA PHE A 402 9.68 -13.17 10.29
C PHE A 402 9.65 -14.70 10.29
N TYR A 403 10.67 -15.37 9.74
CA TYR A 403 10.64 -16.84 9.65
C TYR A 403 11.03 -17.55 10.95
N PHE A 404 11.94 -17.00 11.72
CA PHE A 404 12.47 -17.67 12.92
C PHE A 404 11.87 -17.12 14.22
N GLY A 405 11.43 -15.86 14.29
CA GLY A 405 10.82 -15.25 15.46
C GLY A 405 11.69 -15.38 16.71
N PRO A 406 11.14 -15.93 17.81
CA PRO A 406 11.89 -16.11 19.06
C PRO A 406 13.15 -16.99 18.95
N ARG A 407 13.25 -17.79 17.89
CA ARG A 407 14.43 -18.62 17.60
C ARG A 407 15.55 -17.89 16.83
N LEU A 408 15.32 -16.62 16.47
CA LEU A 408 16.38 -15.74 16.03
C LEU A 408 17.13 -15.22 17.25
N HIS A 409 18.24 -15.89 17.59
CA HIS A 409 18.99 -15.57 18.78
C HIS A 409 19.92 -14.38 18.52
N LEU A 410 19.95 -13.42 19.46
CA LEU A 410 20.85 -12.27 19.40
C LEU A 410 22.23 -12.60 20.00
N VAL A 411 22.30 -13.64 20.83
CA VAL A 411 23.51 -14.26 21.36
C VAL A 411 23.51 -15.73 20.95
N ARG A 412 24.65 -16.22 20.46
CA ARG A 412 24.76 -17.61 20.02
C ARG A 412 24.48 -18.59 21.14
N GLN A 413 23.62 -19.56 20.85
CA GLN A 413 23.33 -20.70 21.74
C GLN A 413 23.87 -22.00 21.17
N PRO A 414 24.16 -23.02 22.01
CA PRO A 414 24.52 -24.35 21.55
C PRO A 414 23.44 -24.91 20.62
N GLY A 415 23.85 -25.49 19.50
CA GLY A 415 22.94 -26.07 18.50
C GLY A 415 22.38 -25.09 17.46
N ASP A 416 22.63 -23.79 17.58
CA ASP A 416 22.17 -22.80 16.58
C ASP A 416 22.81 -23.06 15.21
N ARG A 417 22.01 -22.83 14.16
CA ARG A 417 22.55 -22.66 12.81
C ARG A 417 23.30 -21.34 12.74
N LEU A 418 24.56 -21.38 12.34
CA LEU A 418 25.42 -20.21 12.25
C LEU A 418 25.38 -19.63 10.83
N PHE A 419 25.02 -18.36 10.71
CA PHE A 419 25.13 -17.61 9.47
C PHE A 419 26.23 -16.56 9.56
N ILE A 420 27.15 -16.55 8.61
CA ILE A 420 28.18 -15.52 8.45
C ILE A 420 27.99 -14.78 7.12
N ARG A 421 28.40 -13.52 7.09
CA ARG A 421 28.32 -12.70 5.87
C ARG A 421 29.63 -12.81 5.08
N LYS A 422 29.59 -13.46 3.90
CA LYS A 422 30.69 -13.50 2.91
C LYS A 422 30.19 -12.90 1.59
N ASP A 423 31.00 -12.09 0.92
CA ASP A 423 30.71 -11.51 -0.40
C ASP A 423 29.32 -10.83 -0.48
N HIS A 424 28.99 -10.02 0.52
CA HIS A 424 27.68 -9.36 0.69
C HIS A 424 26.47 -10.31 0.87
N ARG A 425 26.69 -11.63 1.04
CA ARG A 425 25.63 -12.64 1.24
C ARG A 425 25.75 -13.32 2.60
N TRP A 426 24.62 -13.75 3.14
CA TRP A 426 24.59 -14.57 4.35
C TRP A 426 24.71 -16.05 3.95
N LYS A 427 25.79 -16.70 4.41
CA LYS A 427 26.05 -18.14 4.17
C LYS A 427 25.96 -18.87 5.49
N GLU A 428 25.26 -20.03 5.48
CA GLU A 428 25.26 -20.94 6.61
C GLU A 428 26.65 -21.61 6.68
N VAL A 429 27.18 -21.69 7.90
CA VAL A 429 28.41 -22.41 8.18
C VAL A 429 28.01 -23.69 8.89
N THR A 430 28.19 -24.80 8.24
CA THR A 430 28.16 -26.11 8.90
C THR A 430 29.33 -26.20 9.87
N PRO A 431 29.08 -26.65 11.13
CA PRO A 431 30.12 -26.80 12.13
C PRO A 431 31.23 -27.73 11.68
#